data_5bfe7edcf3159ffeebc37293eb9df20d
#
_entry.id   5bfe7edcf3159ffeebc37293eb9df20d
#
_cell.length_a   1.000
_cell.length_b   1.000
_cell.length_c   1.000
_cell.angle_alpha   90.00
_cell.angle_beta   90.00
_cell.angle_gamma   90.00
#
_symmetry.space_group_name_H-M   'P 1'
#
loop_
_entity.id
_entity.type
_entity.pdbx_description
1 polymer ?
#
loop_
_entity_poly.entity_id
_entity_poly.type
_entity_poly.pdbx_seq_one_letter_code
_entity_poly.pdbx_strand_id
1 'polypeptide(L)'
;MKICIVSDSHDRADALERAVNDAAAEGAQVVVHCGDVIGAQTLRPALRAGLPMHVIHGNNIGDSLALHNLSRASGGLLHYHGPDARLELGGRKIFLVHYPEYGHAMACTGNWDLVCCGHSHQAGVEQVATVKGGSTWLVNPGTIAGLAAPPTWILGDLAAMHFDLHTLAL
;
A
#
# COMPACT_ATOMS: atom_id res chain seq x y z
N MET A 1 13.26 0.97 -9.24
CA MET A 1 12.75 1.45 -7.93
C MET A 1 11.93 0.35 -7.31
N LYS A 2 12.28 -0.06 -6.09
CA LYS A 2 11.48 -1.02 -5.33
C LYS A 2 10.53 -0.30 -4.37
N ILE A 3 9.32 -0.83 -4.18
CA ILE A 3 8.31 -0.31 -3.26
C ILE A 3 7.78 -1.43 -2.36
N CYS A 4 7.47 -1.09 -1.12
CA CYS A 4 6.74 -1.96 -0.20
C CYS A 4 5.24 -1.66 -0.32
N ILE A 5 4.42 -2.67 -0.61
CA ILE A 5 2.96 -2.54 -0.70
C ILE A 5 2.35 -3.29 0.49
N VAL A 6 1.59 -2.57 1.32
CA VAL A 6 0.90 -3.10 2.51
C VAL A 6 -0.53 -2.59 2.57
N SER A 7 -1.38 -3.28 3.31
CA SER A 7 -2.76 -2.88 3.58
C SER A 7 -3.27 -3.48 4.90
N ASP A 8 -4.38 -2.96 5.37
CA ASP A 8 -5.19 -3.57 6.43
C ASP A 8 -4.36 -3.88 7.69
N SER A 9 -3.71 -2.84 8.22
CA SER A 9 -2.87 -2.97 9.42
C SER A 9 -3.66 -3.00 10.73
N HIS A 10 -4.89 -2.48 10.77
CA HIS A 10 -5.83 -2.60 11.89
C HIS A 10 -5.15 -2.45 13.25
N ASP A 11 -4.42 -1.35 13.45
CA ASP A 11 -3.63 -1.02 14.65
C ASP A 11 -2.52 -2.02 15.04
N ARG A 12 -2.15 -2.98 14.18
CA ARG A 12 -1.00 -3.87 14.37
C ARG A 12 0.30 -3.16 13.97
N ALA A 13 0.71 -2.22 14.80
CA ALA A 13 1.91 -1.40 14.58
C ALA A 13 3.20 -2.25 14.51
N ASP A 14 3.27 -3.32 15.31
CA ASP A 14 4.38 -4.28 15.33
C ASP A 14 4.55 -5.02 14.01
N ALA A 15 3.45 -5.50 13.45
CA ALA A 15 3.46 -6.20 12.16
C ALA A 15 3.83 -5.26 11.01
N LEU A 16 3.27 -4.05 11.00
CA LEU A 16 3.59 -3.05 9.98
C LEU A 16 5.07 -2.63 10.06
N GLU A 17 5.61 -2.37 11.25
CA GLU A 17 7.02 -2.03 11.44
C GLU A 17 7.94 -3.13 10.91
N ARG A 18 7.65 -4.40 11.21
CA ARG A 18 8.45 -5.53 10.74
C ARG A 18 8.43 -5.63 9.22
N ALA A 19 7.24 -5.59 8.59
CA ALA A 19 7.12 -5.65 7.13
C ALA A 19 7.89 -4.52 6.43
N VAL A 20 7.81 -3.29 6.97
CA VAL A 20 8.54 -2.14 6.40
C VAL A 20 10.05 -2.29 6.58
N ASN A 21 10.52 -2.81 7.72
CA ASN A 21 11.94 -3.08 7.94
C ASN A 21 12.47 -4.19 7.03
N ASP A 22 11.70 -5.27 6.86
CA ASP A 22 12.05 -6.37 5.95
C ASP A 22 12.13 -5.86 4.51
N ALA A 23 11.14 -5.09 4.08
CA ALA A 23 11.13 -4.46 2.74
C ALA A 23 12.31 -3.49 2.55
N ALA A 24 12.66 -2.70 3.56
CA ALA A 24 13.83 -1.81 3.52
C ALA A 24 15.13 -2.59 3.36
N ALA A 25 15.28 -3.72 4.07
CA ALA A 25 16.44 -4.60 3.94
C ALA A 25 16.55 -5.22 2.54
N GLU A 26 15.42 -5.42 1.85
CA GLU A 26 15.36 -5.90 0.46
C GLU A 26 15.45 -4.77 -0.59
N GLY A 27 15.65 -3.54 -0.13
CA GLY A 27 15.92 -2.38 -0.97
C GLY A 27 14.68 -1.59 -1.39
N ALA A 28 13.55 -1.72 -0.69
CA ALA A 28 12.42 -0.84 -0.86
C ALA A 28 12.81 0.62 -0.53
N GLN A 29 12.32 1.56 -1.32
CA GLN A 29 12.63 2.98 -1.23
C GLN A 29 11.40 3.81 -0.81
N VAL A 30 10.22 3.24 -0.91
CA VAL A 30 8.93 3.87 -0.61
C VAL A 30 7.97 2.80 -0.10
N VAL A 31 7.07 3.18 0.79
CA VAL A 31 5.94 2.35 1.23
C VAL A 31 4.63 2.93 0.67
N VAL A 32 3.76 2.07 0.17
CA VAL A 32 2.36 2.41 -0.14
C VAL A 32 1.44 1.58 0.74
N HIS A 33 0.54 2.24 1.45
CA HIS A 33 -0.42 1.61 2.36
C HIS A 33 -1.85 1.82 1.85
N CYS A 34 -2.51 0.72 1.49
CA CYS A 34 -3.79 0.72 0.78
C CYS A 34 -5.02 0.82 1.70
N GLY A 35 -4.87 1.35 2.91
CA GLY A 35 -6.00 1.66 3.80
C GLY A 35 -6.14 0.75 5.01
N ASP A 36 -7.15 1.06 5.84
CA ASP A 36 -7.44 0.40 7.12
C ASP A 36 -6.24 0.40 8.09
N VAL A 37 -5.68 1.61 8.29
CA VAL A 37 -4.65 1.88 9.31
C VAL A 37 -5.28 1.97 10.70
N ILE A 38 -6.42 2.67 10.80
CA ILE A 38 -7.19 3.07 11.97
C ILE A 38 -6.51 4.21 12.73
N GLY A 39 -5.43 3.98 13.45
CA GLY A 39 -4.80 5.02 14.27
C GLY A 39 -3.44 5.49 13.76
N ALA A 40 -3.15 6.78 13.90
CA ALA A 40 -1.85 7.35 13.53
C ALA A 40 -0.67 6.71 14.31
N GLN A 41 -0.93 6.19 15.52
CA GLN A 41 0.07 5.46 16.33
C GLN A 41 0.59 4.21 15.60
N THR A 42 -0.22 3.59 14.74
CA THR A 42 0.15 2.39 13.97
C THR A 42 1.30 2.66 13.00
N LEU A 43 1.35 3.87 12.45
CA LEU A 43 2.38 4.25 11.46
C LEU A 43 3.72 4.66 12.11
N ARG A 44 3.68 5.17 13.36
CA ARG A 44 4.88 5.76 14.00
C ARG A 44 6.08 4.83 14.07
N PRO A 45 5.95 3.54 14.45
CA PRO A 45 7.09 2.62 14.46
C PRO A 45 7.67 2.41 13.06
N ALA A 46 6.82 2.16 12.07
CA ALA A 46 7.24 1.92 10.68
C ALA A 46 7.95 3.13 10.05
N LEU A 47 7.57 4.37 10.41
CA LEU A 47 8.24 5.58 9.93
C LEU A 47 9.71 5.69 10.39
N ARG A 48 10.12 4.94 11.44
CA ARG A 48 11.53 4.91 11.90
C ARG A 48 12.48 4.27 10.89
N ALA A 49 11.96 3.47 9.94
CA ALA A 49 12.75 2.96 8.83
C ALA A 49 13.23 4.05 7.86
N GLY A 50 12.70 5.28 7.98
CA GLY A 50 13.12 6.42 7.16
C GLY A 50 12.63 6.39 5.72
N LEU A 51 11.74 5.45 5.36
CA LEU A 51 11.15 5.38 4.03
C LEU A 51 9.94 6.32 3.91
N PRO A 52 9.83 7.12 2.85
CA PRO A 52 8.59 7.83 2.56
C PRO A 52 7.42 6.86 2.46
N MET A 53 6.30 7.22 3.08
CA MET A 53 5.11 6.38 3.14
C MET A 53 3.90 7.15 2.59
N HIS A 54 3.26 6.61 1.55
CA HIS A 54 1.99 7.10 1.01
C HIS A 54 0.86 6.26 1.57
N VAL A 55 -0.09 6.91 2.24
CA VAL A 55 -1.18 6.23 2.97
C VAL A 55 -2.52 6.79 2.53
N ILE A 56 -3.46 5.92 2.24
CA ILE A 56 -4.88 6.24 2.13
C ILE A 56 -5.63 5.68 3.35
N HIS A 57 -6.85 6.15 3.61
CA HIS A 57 -7.73 5.46 4.53
C HIS A 57 -8.63 4.45 3.79
N GLY A 58 -9.13 3.46 4.52
CA GLY A 58 -10.13 2.51 4.01
C GLY A 58 -11.50 2.79 4.57
N ASN A 59 -12.30 1.75 4.77
CA ASN A 59 -13.60 1.85 5.44
C ASN A 59 -13.48 2.02 6.96
N ASN A 60 -12.40 1.55 7.57
CA ASN A 60 -12.08 1.84 8.97
C ASN A 60 -11.22 3.09 9.04
N ILE A 61 -11.86 4.25 8.94
CA ILE A 61 -11.18 5.56 8.81
C ILE A 61 -10.40 5.91 10.09
N GLY A 62 -10.95 5.56 11.26
CA GLY A 62 -10.36 5.89 12.55
C GLY A 62 -10.20 7.41 12.77
N ASP A 63 -9.04 7.83 13.27
CA ASP A 63 -8.73 9.26 13.52
C ASP A 63 -7.99 9.88 12.33
N SER A 64 -8.75 10.32 11.32
CA SER A 64 -8.22 10.99 10.14
C SER A 64 -7.53 12.31 10.45
N LEU A 65 -7.96 13.03 11.50
CA LEU A 65 -7.31 14.27 11.92
C LEU A 65 -5.91 13.99 12.50
N ALA A 66 -5.76 12.94 13.32
CA ALA A 66 -4.46 12.52 13.83
C ALA A 66 -3.53 12.07 12.70
N LEU A 67 -4.03 11.36 11.69
CA LEU A 67 -3.27 10.97 10.49
C LEU A 67 -2.80 12.21 9.71
N HIS A 68 -3.69 13.18 9.50
CA HIS A 68 -3.34 14.44 8.84
C HIS A 68 -2.26 15.23 9.62
N ASN A 69 -2.42 15.34 10.93
CA ASN A 69 -1.45 16.03 11.79
C ASN A 69 -0.09 15.33 11.80
N LEU A 70 -0.07 13.99 11.85
CA LEU A 70 1.16 13.22 11.77
C LEU A 70 1.85 13.43 10.41
N SER A 71 1.09 13.43 9.31
CA SER A 71 1.61 13.70 7.97
C SER A 71 2.32 15.06 7.92
N ARG A 72 1.68 16.13 8.41
CA ARG A 72 2.28 17.47 8.46
C ARG A 72 3.53 17.56 9.33
N ALA A 73 3.55 16.82 10.43
CA ALA A 73 4.67 16.83 11.39
C ALA A 73 5.83 15.91 10.99
N SER A 74 5.64 15.04 9.99
CA SER A 74 6.60 13.98 9.62
C SER A 74 7.83 14.47 8.85
N GLY A 75 7.90 15.75 8.48
CA GLY A 75 9.00 16.25 7.65
C GLY A 75 9.08 15.63 6.25
N GLY A 76 7.94 15.19 5.70
CA GLY A 76 7.86 14.59 4.38
C GLY A 76 7.98 13.06 4.35
N LEU A 77 8.10 12.41 5.52
CA LEU A 77 8.13 10.94 5.58
C LEU A 77 6.74 10.31 5.46
N LEU A 78 5.67 11.03 5.82
CA LEU A 78 4.31 10.53 5.66
C LEU A 78 3.49 11.45 4.76
N HIS A 79 2.85 10.87 3.78
CA HIS A 79 1.91 11.52 2.88
C HIS A 79 0.53 10.86 3.04
N TYR A 80 -0.38 11.51 3.78
CA TYR A 80 -1.76 11.06 3.93
C TYR A 80 -2.65 11.69 2.85
N HIS A 81 -3.28 10.87 2.01
CA HIS A 81 -3.98 11.29 0.80
C HIS A 81 -5.50 11.28 0.92
N GLY A 82 -6.07 10.81 2.03
CA GLY A 82 -7.52 10.63 2.14
C GLY A 82 -7.98 9.30 1.52
N PRO A 83 -9.06 9.27 0.70
CA PRO A 83 -9.69 8.01 0.25
C PRO A 83 -8.94 7.31 -0.88
N ASP A 84 -8.21 8.05 -1.70
CA ASP A 84 -7.42 7.53 -2.83
C ASP A 84 -6.17 8.37 -3.07
N ALA A 85 -5.23 7.84 -3.85
CA ALA A 85 -4.04 8.58 -4.25
C ALA A 85 -3.66 8.31 -5.70
N ARG A 86 -3.11 9.34 -6.33
CA ARG A 86 -2.50 9.30 -7.67
C ARG A 86 -1.04 9.63 -7.50
N LEU A 87 -0.19 8.65 -7.76
CA LEU A 87 1.24 8.77 -7.55
C LEU A 87 1.99 8.57 -8.86
N GLU A 88 3.18 9.16 -8.92
CA GLU A 88 4.17 8.86 -9.94
C GLU A 88 5.46 8.46 -9.23
N LEU A 89 5.80 7.17 -9.25
CA LEU A 89 6.96 6.60 -8.59
C LEU A 89 7.77 5.77 -9.59
N GLY A 90 9.07 6.00 -9.66
CA GLY A 90 9.94 5.27 -10.57
C GLY A 90 9.53 5.36 -12.04
N GLY A 91 8.90 6.47 -12.45
CA GLY A 91 8.37 6.69 -13.80
C GLY A 91 7.09 5.91 -14.10
N ARG A 92 6.42 5.33 -13.10
CA ARG A 92 5.15 4.61 -13.22
C ARG A 92 4.00 5.41 -12.62
N LYS A 93 2.86 5.39 -13.30
CA LYS A 93 1.60 5.96 -12.82
C LYS A 93 0.88 4.93 -11.95
N ILE A 94 0.72 5.24 -10.67
CA ILE A 94 0.15 4.34 -9.67
C ILE A 94 -1.12 4.94 -9.09
N PHE A 95 -2.16 4.14 -8.96
CA PHE A 95 -3.39 4.51 -8.28
C PHE A 95 -3.56 3.66 -7.02
N LEU A 96 -3.82 4.31 -5.90
CA LEU A 96 -4.15 3.65 -4.64
C LEU A 96 -5.64 3.83 -4.35
N VAL A 97 -6.31 2.76 -4.00
CA VAL A 97 -7.71 2.76 -3.55
C VAL A 97 -7.92 1.57 -2.62
N HIS A 98 -8.84 1.69 -1.66
CA HIS A 98 -8.98 0.60 -0.68
C HIS A 98 -9.76 -0.59 -1.23
N TYR A 99 -10.90 -0.35 -1.90
CA TYR A 99 -11.79 -1.40 -2.36
C TYR A 99 -11.32 -2.05 -3.66
N PRO A 100 -11.21 -3.42 -3.72
CA PRO A 100 -10.76 -4.14 -4.92
C PRO A 100 -11.61 -3.89 -6.16
N GLU A 101 -12.94 -3.76 -6.02
CA GLU A 101 -13.84 -3.49 -7.14
C GLU A 101 -13.61 -2.11 -7.74
N TYR A 102 -13.26 -1.10 -6.93
CA TYR A 102 -12.87 0.21 -7.46
C TYR A 102 -11.47 0.14 -8.08
N GLY A 103 -10.57 -0.65 -7.47
CA GLY A 103 -9.25 -0.94 -8.04
C GLY A 103 -9.35 -1.56 -9.42
N HIS A 104 -10.18 -2.59 -9.58
CA HIS A 104 -10.41 -3.24 -10.86
C HIS A 104 -11.00 -2.26 -11.91
N ALA A 105 -11.99 -1.45 -11.52
CA ALA A 105 -12.57 -0.44 -12.41
C ALA A 105 -11.52 0.57 -12.87
N MET A 106 -10.65 1.04 -11.97
CA MET A 106 -9.57 1.98 -12.30
C MET A 106 -8.51 1.33 -13.20
N ALA A 107 -8.17 0.06 -12.97
CA ALA A 107 -7.25 -0.70 -13.82
C ALA A 107 -7.79 -0.83 -15.26
N CYS A 108 -9.08 -1.13 -15.43
CA CYS A 108 -9.73 -1.22 -16.74
C CYS A 108 -9.62 0.07 -17.57
N THR A 109 -9.42 1.23 -16.96
CA THR A 109 -9.32 2.51 -17.69
C THR A 109 -8.10 2.62 -18.59
N GLY A 110 -7.02 1.89 -18.29
CA GLY A 110 -5.73 2.00 -18.98
C GLY A 110 -5.04 3.35 -18.79
N ASN A 111 -5.32 4.04 -17.67
CA ASN A 111 -4.66 5.29 -17.30
C ASN A 111 -3.46 5.07 -16.37
N TRP A 112 -3.30 3.85 -15.84
CA TRP A 112 -2.37 3.49 -14.79
C TRP A 112 -1.48 2.33 -15.24
N ASP A 113 -0.24 2.31 -14.77
CA ASP A 113 0.67 1.17 -14.90
C ASP A 113 0.38 0.13 -13.81
N LEU A 114 0.02 0.62 -12.61
CA LEU A 114 -0.25 -0.16 -11.42
C LEU A 114 -1.44 0.42 -10.65
N VAL A 115 -2.33 -0.45 -10.17
CA VAL A 115 -3.36 -0.12 -9.19
C VAL A 115 -3.15 -0.99 -7.95
N CYS A 116 -3.08 -0.39 -6.77
CA CYS A 116 -2.97 -1.11 -5.50
C CYS A 116 -4.26 -0.95 -4.70
N CYS A 117 -4.74 -2.05 -4.11
CA CYS A 117 -5.93 -2.08 -3.28
C CYS A 117 -5.73 -2.92 -2.00
N GLY A 118 -6.76 -3.06 -1.17
CA GLY A 118 -6.75 -3.82 0.08
C GLY A 118 -8.11 -4.45 0.37
N HIS A 119 -8.63 -4.27 1.59
CA HIS A 119 -9.99 -4.58 2.04
C HIS A 119 -10.36 -6.07 2.11
N SER A 120 -10.15 -6.84 1.06
CA SER A 120 -10.54 -8.26 1.03
C SER A 120 -9.69 -9.16 1.92
N HIS A 121 -8.56 -8.67 2.41
CA HIS A 121 -7.53 -9.41 3.14
C HIS A 121 -6.93 -10.59 2.34
N GLN A 122 -7.21 -10.68 1.04
CA GLN A 122 -6.73 -11.73 0.16
C GLN A 122 -5.65 -11.16 -0.77
N ALA A 123 -4.44 -11.72 -0.65
CA ALA A 123 -3.34 -11.32 -1.51
C ALA A 123 -3.59 -11.76 -2.96
N GLY A 124 -3.27 -10.89 -3.91
CA GLY A 124 -3.41 -11.16 -5.34
C GLY A 124 -2.59 -10.20 -6.19
N VAL A 125 -2.07 -10.74 -7.29
CA VAL A 125 -1.35 -9.99 -8.32
C VAL A 125 -1.88 -10.44 -9.67
N GLU A 126 -2.49 -9.53 -10.42
CA GLU A 126 -3.07 -9.86 -11.73
C GLU A 126 -2.88 -8.75 -12.76
N GLN A 127 -3.00 -9.10 -14.02
CA GLN A 127 -3.07 -8.13 -15.11
C GLN A 127 -4.51 -8.00 -15.58
N VAL A 128 -5.05 -6.80 -15.53
CA VAL A 128 -6.40 -6.45 -15.96
C VAL A 128 -6.35 -5.86 -17.36
N ALA A 129 -7.11 -6.44 -18.30
CA ALA A 129 -7.23 -5.91 -19.65
C ALA A 129 -7.87 -4.51 -19.63
N THR A 130 -7.36 -3.59 -20.45
CA THR A 130 -7.81 -2.21 -20.45
C THR A 130 -8.65 -1.85 -21.67
N VAL A 131 -9.53 -0.87 -21.53
CA VAL A 131 -10.35 -0.36 -22.66
C VAL A 131 -9.52 0.35 -23.74
N LYS A 132 -8.26 0.63 -23.48
CA LYS A 132 -7.33 1.25 -24.43
C LYS A 132 -6.45 0.23 -25.17
N GLY A 133 -6.62 -1.06 -24.86
CA GLY A 133 -5.70 -2.13 -25.25
C GLY A 133 -4.53 -2.25 -24.28
N GLY A 134 -3.95 -3.44 -24.21
CA GLY A 134 -2.91 -3.76 -23.21
C GLY A 134 -3.49 -4.10 -21.85
N SER A 135 -2.67 -3.97 -20.79
CA SER A 135 -3.07 -4.33 -19.43
C SER A 135 -2.48 -3.36 -18.37
N THR A 136 -3.16 -3.31 -17.23
CA THR A 136 -2.71 -2.64 -16.01
C THR A 136 -2.52 -3.70 -14.92
N TRP A 137 -1.47 -3.60 -14.12
CA TRP A 137 -1.30 -4.43 -12.95
C TRP A 137 -2.28 -4.02 -11.85
N LEU A 138 -2.99 -5.00 -11.28
CA LEU A 138 -3.82 -4.84 -10.08
C LEU A 138 -3.21 -5.70 -8.97
N VAL A 139 -2.87 -5.07 -7.86
CA VAL A 139 -2.14 -5.69 -6.76
C VAL A 139 -2.89 -5.46 -5.45
N ASN A 140 -3.15 -6.54 -4.72
CA ASN A 140 -3.64 -6.53 -3.36
C ASN A 140 -2.61 -7.25 -2.47
N PRO A 141 -2.00 -6.61 -1.48
CA PRO A 141 -1.00 -7.25 -0.62
C PRO A 141 -1.60 -8.19 0.43
N GLY A 142 -2.92 -8.29 0.52
CA GLY A 142 -3.60 -8.97 1.62
C GLY A 142 -3.70 -8.09 2.86
N THR A 143 -3.61 -8.69 4.04
CA THR A 143 -3.66 -7.98 5.34
C THR A 143 -2.32 -8.11 6.06
N ILE A 144 -1.78 -7.01 6.56
CA ILE A 144 -0.57 -7.07 7.40
C ILE A 144 -0.92 -7.41 8.86
N ALA A 145 -2.17 -7.18 9.26
CA ALA A 145 -2.64 -7.52 10.60
C ALA A 145 -2.81 -9.03 10.83
N GLY A 146 -2.89 -9.83 9.79
CA GLY A 146 -3.17 -11.26 9.92
C GLY A 146 -4.62 -11.56 10.33
N LEU A 147 -5.56 -10.68 9.98
CA LEU A 147 -6.99 -10.87 10.27
C LEU A 147 -7.65 -11.64 9.14
N ALA A 148 -8.28 -12.77 9.48
CA ALA A 148 -8.98 -13.67 8.56
C ALA A 148 -8.10 -14.30 7.45
N ALA A 149 -6.82 -13.96 7.38
CA ALA A 149 -5.83 -14.49 6.44
C ALA A 149 -4.42 -14.37 7.06
N PRO A 150 -3.42 -15.11 6.59
CA PRO A 150 -2.03 -14.90 7.03
C PRO A 150 -1.56 -13.47 6.77
N PRO A 151 -0.68 -12.92 7.62
CA PRO A 151 -0.14 -11.57 7.41
C PRO A 151 0.82 -11.57 6.22
N THR A 152 0.54 -10.69 5.25
CA THR A 152 1.28 -10.60 3.99
C THR A 152 1.58 -9.17 3.60
N TRP A 153 2.63 -8.99 2.79
CA TRP A 153 3.01 -7.77 2.12
C TRP A 153 3.66 -8.08 0.77
N ILE A 154 3.79 -7.09 -0.10
CA ILE A 154 4.38 -7.28 -1.43
C ILE A 154 5.56 -6.36 -1.63
N LEU A 155 6.68 -6.91 -2.14
CA LEU A 155 7.79 -6.15 -2.70
C LEU A 155 7.57 -5.97 -4.19
N GLY A 156 7.36 -4.74 -4.64
CA GLY A 156 7.18 -4.42 -6.05
C GLY A 156 8.44 -3.81 -6.66
N ASP A 157 8.95 -4.38 -7.75
CA ASP A 157 9.96 -3.72 -8.59
C ASP A 157 9.27 -3.00 -9.76
N LEU A 158 9.22 -1.68 -9.69
CA LEU A 158 8.55 -0.83 -10.69
C LEU A 158 9.28 -0.80 -12.04
N ALA A 159 10.57 -1.11 -12.08
CA ALA A 159 11.30 -1.17 -13.35
C ALA A 159 10.92 -2.43 -14.14
N ALA A 160 10.91 -3.58 -13.45
CA ALA A 160 10.57 -4.88 -14.03
C ALA A 160 9.05 -5.13 -14.07
N MET A 161 8.24 -4.35 -13.31
CA MET A 161 6.82 -4.61 -13.04
C MET A 161 6.63 -6.04 -12.51
N HIS A 162 7.43 -6.37 -11.49
CA HIS A 162 7.43 -7.66 -10.81
C HIS A 162 7.03 -7.47 -9.35
N PHE A 163 6.23 -8.39 -8.80
CA PHE A 163 5.60 -8.27 -7.49
C PHE A 163 5.75 -9.58 -6.72
N ASP A 164 6.59 -9.57 -5.69
CA ASP A 164 6.87 -10.73 -4.83
C ASP A 164 6.02 -10.66 -3.57
N LEU A 165 5.21 -11.70 -3.34
CA LEU A 165 4.39 -11.84 -2.13
C LEU A 165 5.23 -12.44 -1.00
N HIS A 166 5.26 -11.75 0.13
CA HIS A 166 5.91 -12.17 1.36
C HIS A 166 4.89 -12.46 2.45
N THR A 167 5.14 -13.51 3.23
CA THR A 167 4.38 -13.81 4.45
C THR A 167 5.21 -13.36 5.65
N LEU A 168 4.60 -12.58 6.54
CA LEU A 168 5.25 -12.15 7.77
C LEU A 168 5.14 -13.26 8.83
N ALA A 169 6.28 -13.71 9.36
CA ALA A 169 6.30 -14.59 10.53
C ALA A 169 5.95 -13.76 11.78
N LEU A 170 4.81 -14.03 12.42
CA LEU A 170 4.37 -13.37 13.66
C LEU A 170 4.95 -14.05 14.89
#